data_a6480640cadef29994f5d75b7a4410c0
#
_entry.id   a6480640cadef29994f5d75b7a4410c0
#
_cell.length_a   1.000
_cell.length_b   1.000
_cell.length_c   1.000
_cell.angle_alpha   90.00
_cell.angle_beta   90.00
_cell.angle_gamma   90.00
#
_symmetry.space_group_name_H-M   'P 1'
#
loop_
_entity.id
_entity.type
_entity.pdbx_description
1 polymer ?
#
loop_
_entity_poly.entity_id
_entity_poly.type
_entity_poly.pdbx_seq_one_letter_code
_entity_poly.pdbx_strand_id
1 'polypeptide(L)' 'MAKKEMIKLAEQLIKLEKIIDTGTKEEADQARLDTETLITKIVKTYGFKGLFEIDEYICTHS' A
#
# COMPACT_ATOMS: atom_id res chain seq x y z
N MET A 1 2.87 -14.22 -7.78
CA MET A 1 1.81 -13.19 -7.73
C MET A 1 1.61 -12.58 -9.09
N ALA A 2 0.37 -12.35 -9.49
CA ALA A 2 0.07 -11.71 -10.78
C ALA A 2 0.50 -10.25 -10.76
N LYS A 3 1.22 -9.82 -11.79
CA LYS A 3 1.74 -8.45 -11.86
C LYS A 3 0.65 -7.38 -11.78
N LYS A 4 -0.51 -7.64 -12.37
CA LYS A 4 -1.63 -6.70 -12.35
C LYS A 4 -2.14 -6.44 -10.93
N GLU A 5 -2.26 -7.49 -10.13
CA GLU A 5 -2.70 -7.36 -8.74
C GLU A 5 -1.67 -6.63 -7.90
N MET A 6 -0.40 -6.94 -8.11
CA MET A 6 0.69 -6.26 -7.42
C MET A 6 0.69 -4.76 -7.72
N ILE A 7 0.51 -4.39 -8.99
CA ILE A 7 0.48 -2.99 -9.41
C ILE A 7 -0.72 -2.27 -8.77
N LYS A 8 -1.88 -2.90 -8.76
CA LYS A 8 -3.08 -2.32 -8.13
C LYS A 8 -2.86 -2.06 -6.65
N LEU A 9 -2.28 -3.03 -5.94
CA LEU A 9 -2.00 -2.90 -4.53
C LEU A 9 -0.98 -1.80 -4.26
N ALA A 10 0.06 -1.72 -5.08
CA ALA A 10 1.07 -0.67 -4.98
C ALA A 10 0.45 0.72 -5.21
N GLU A 11 -0.42 0.85 -6.20
CA GLU A 11 -1.11 2.11 -6.48
C GLU A 11 -2.00 2.53 -5.32
N GLN A 12 -2.70 1.60 -4.70
CA GLN A 12 -3.52 1.89 -3.53
C GLN A 12 -2.68 2.39 -2.36
N LEU A 13 -1.53 1.77 -2.13
CA LEU A 13 -0.61 2.21 -1.07
C LEU A 13 -0.06 3.61 -1.36
N ILE A 14 0.29 3.90 -2.61
CA ILE A 14 0.78 5.22 -3.00
C ILE A 14 -0.29 6.29 -2.75
N LYS A 15 -1.54 6.00 -3.10
CA LYS A 15 -2.65 6.92 -2.84
C LYS A 15 -2.84 7.19 -1.36
N LEU A 16 -2.77 6.13 -0.54
CA LEU A 16 -2.92 6.26 0.90
C LEU A 16 -1.78 7.09 1.49
N GLU A 17 -0.56 6.89 1.04
CA GLU A 17 0.58 7.70 1.47
C GLU A 17 0.40 9.18 1.14
N LYS A 18 -0.13 9.49 -0.04
CA LYS A 18 -0.42 10.87 -0.42
C LYS A 18 -1.45 11.52 0.51
N ILE A 19 -2.48 10.78 0.87
CA ILE A 19 -3.50 11.26 1.80
C ILE A 19 -2.89 11.53 3.17
N ILE A 20 -2.01 10.66 3.64
CA ILE A 20 -1.31 10.84 4.91
C ILE A 20 -0.46 12.12 4.90
N ASP A 21 0.22 12.38 3.78
CA ASP A 21 1.11 13.54 3.65
C ASP A 21 0.37 14.86 3.44
N THR A 22 -0.73 14.85 2.69
CA THR A 22 -1.37 16.09 2.22
C THR A 22 -2.80 16.27 2.72
N GLY A 23 -3.41 15.24 3.28
CA GLY A 23 -4.79 15.29 3.77
C GLY A 23 -4.90 15.93 5.15
N THR A 24 -6.13 16.13 5.60
CA THR A 24 -6.40 16.59 6.95
C THR A 24 -6.00 15.51 7.94
N LYS A 25 -5.95 15.87 9.24
CA LYS A 25 -5.64 14.92 10.29
C LYS A 25 -6.60 13.72 10.28
N GLU A 26 -7.89 13.97 10.09
CA GLU A 26 -8.90 12.91 10.04
C GLU A 26 -8.67 12.00 8.84
N GLU A 27 -8.42 12.58 7.68
CA GLU A 27 -8.13 11.81 6.48
C GLU A 27 -6.85 10.99 6.61
N ALA A 28 -5.82 11.59 7.20
CA ALA A 28 -4.54 10.91 7.43
C ALA A 28 -4.70 9.73 8.38
N ASP A 29 -5.47 9.91 9.46
CA ASP A 29 -5.73 8.84 10.42
C ASP A 29 -6.46 7.67 9.77
N GLN A 30 -7.48 7.97 8.96
CA GLN A 30 -8.22 6.93 8.24
C GLN A 30 -7.32 6.22 7.23
N ALA A 31 -6.48 6.98 6.52
CA ALA A 31 -5.56 6.40 5.55
C ALA A 31 -4.54 5.47 6.21
N ARG A 32 -4.10 5.80 7.42
CA ARG A 32 -3.19 4.91 8.16
C ARG A 32 -3.84 3.59 8.51
N LEU A 33 -5.11 3.63 8.96
CA LEU A 33 -5.86 2.41 9.25
C LEU A 33 -6.06 1.58 8.00
N ASP A 34 -6.40 2.21 6.88
CA ASP A 34 -6.56 1.55 5.60
C ASP A 34 -5.25 0.92 5.13
N THR A 35 -4.13 1.61 5.35
CA THR A 35 -2.80 1.10 5.01
C THR A 35 -2.48 -0.15 5.80
N GLU A 36 -2.73 -0.14 7.12
CA GLU A 36 -2.51 -1.31 7.97
C GLU A 36 -3.36 -2.50 7.52
N THR A 37 -4.64 -2.25 7.22
CA THR A 37 -5.55 -3.28 6.75
C THR A 37 -5.05 -3.88 5.43
N LEU A 38 -4.60 -3.03 4.52
CA LEU A 38 -4.11 -3.47 3.22
C LEU A 38 -2.82 -4.28 3.35
N ILE A 39 -1.88 -3.83 4.18
CA ILE A 39 -0.63 -4.55 4.43
C ILE A 39 -0.92 -5.93 5.03
N THR A 40 -1.82 -5.99 6.00
CA THR A 40 -2.22 -7.26 6.61
C THR A 40 -2.80 -8.22 5.56
N LYS A 41 -3.64 -7.70 4.68
CA LYS A 41 -4.24 -8.48 3.61
C LYS A 41 -3.18 -9.01 2.64
N ILE A 42 -2.21 -8.18 2.28
CA ILE A 42 -1.11 -8.56 1.40
C ILE A 42 -0.29 -9.69 2.03
N VAL A 43 0.06 -9.54 3.29
CA VAL A 43 0.86 -10.55 4.01
C VAL A 43 0.10 -11.86 4.13
N LYS A 44 -1.21 -11.81 4.40
CA LYS A 44 -2.02 -13.03 4.49
C LYS A 44 -2.16 -13.74 3.15
N THR A 45 -2.25 -12.99 2.06
CA THR A 45 -2.47 -13.55 0.73
C THR A 45 -1.18 -13.97 0.05
N TYR A 46 -0.14 -13.16 0.14
CA TYR A 46 1.11 -13.35 -0.61
C TYR A 46 2.33 -13.55 0.27
N GLY A 47 2.21 -13.35 1.59
CA GLY A 47 3.33 -13.43 2.51
C GLY A 47 4.20 -12.17 2.47
N PHE A 48 5.25 -12.17 3.29
CA PHE A 48 6.19 -11.04 3.35
C PHE A 48 6.91 -10.81 2.03
N LYS A 49 7.14 -11.87 1.28
CA LYS A 49 7.79 -11.78 -0.03
C LYS A 49 6.98 -10.90 -0.98
N GLY A 50 5.66 -11.07 -1.00
CA GLY A 50 4.78 -10.22 -1.79
C GLY A 50 4.83 -8.76 -1.36
N LEU A 51 4.89 -8.53 -0.06
CA LEU A 51 4.99 -7.18 0.47
C LEU A 51 6.30 -6.50 0.04
N PHE A 52 7.42 -7.22 0.08
CA PHE A 52 8.70 -6.70 -0.38
C PHE A 52 8.69 -6.37 -1.87
N GLU A 53 8.04 -7.18 -2.68
CA GLU A 53 7.90 -6.91 -4.11
C GLU A 53 7.12 -5.63 -4.38
N ILE A 54 6.04 -5.42 -3.61
CA ILE A 54 5.23 -4.21 -3.71
C ILE A 54 6.03 -2.98 -3.28
N ASP A 55 6.76 -3.07 -2.18
CA ASP A 55 7.63 -2.00 -1.70
C ASP A 55 8.67 -1.62 -2.75
N GLU A 56 9.29 -2.61 -3.36
CA GLU A 56 10.27 -2.39 -4.41
C GLU A 56 9.66 -1.68 -5.61
N TYR A 57 8.46 -2.07 -5.99
CA TYR A 57 7.73 -1.40 -7.07
C TYR A 57 7.47 0.06 -6.73
N ILE A 58 7.02 0.35 -5.51
CA ILE A 58 6.75 1.70 -5.05
C ILE A 58 8.02 2.55 -5.09
N CYS A 59 9.13 2.03 -4.59
CA CYS A 59 10.41 2.73 -4.59
C CYS A 59 10.89 3.05 -6.01
N THR A 60 10.59 2.19 -6.96
CA THR A 60 11.02 2.34 -8.35
C THR A 60 10.13 3.32 -9.13
N HIS A 61 8.84 3.37 -8.81
CA HIS A 61 7.84 4.08 -9.59
C HIS A 61 7.24 5.32 -8.91
N SER A 62 7.64 5.62 -7.70
CA SER A 62 7.15 6.83 -7.02
C SER A 62 8.19 7.97 -6.90
#